data_d2ab6b94b22862125100301abf74947b
#
_entry.id   d2ab6b94b22862125100301abf74947b
#
_cell.length_a   1.000
_cell.length_b   1.000
_cell.length_c   1.000
_cell.angle_alpha   90.00
_cell.angle_beta   90.00
_cell.angle_gamma   90.00
#
_symmetry.space_group_name_H-M   'P 1'
#
loop_
_entity.id
_entity.type
_entity.pdbx_description
1 polymer ?
#
loop_
_entity_poly.entity_id
_entity_poly.type
_entity_poly.pdbx_seq_one_letter_code
_entity_poly.pdbx_strand_id
1 'polypeptide(L)'
;MAIKKTIHRATPSSRKITASRGVAQARPSFKSVAQARPAMRRPITAGTSITAGVQNRKASMSNASLAGLTPEQKMFTRQLQQNMRRSAQAVTAATNTTNIMARPDFIELLPMFVQKLLVLDVYGSVAMKSRQQLIPYFKFIAENTKGETKAGDILNSPFVNRQGLDQNFTGRVVKNELMAEGTEITDNLAIVYTPVLPKSVTIKYFDGTATVDYVDDGNGNIVVAGSTTPVGYIDYSTGTVSTSGLFTPAAGNDVKITYQYDNENVGPRTPGNGGYGYDYGAQMAKGYLALDEINLVAEAYELACYWSVYSAFAASQEYGANIAEMSKDAAFSELTAEINSRGFAKMAEAATYNPNFNWDASPVLTGAVVPSDYLQMFKLKLDQAAASIYQATRLSQPNRLIVGTNVNSYLKQINGFQADSTTDNVGPFKAGKLDQFEVYCDPNYNPDTWVMCCKSNDIRRCSGLWGEYMPIVNTDAIGLANNSVQQGYATMNASSIVNPATVVKGKILGVF
;
A
#
# COMPACT_ATOMS: atom_id res chain seq x y z
N MET A 1 -23.15 -36.28 -48.75
CA MET A 1 -21.78 -36.80 -48.67
C MET A 1 -21.22 -36.57 -47.29
N ALA A 2 -21.22 -37.60 -46.46
CA ALA A 2 -20.86 -37.55 -45.05
C ALA A 2 -19.45 -38.15 -44.88
N ILE A 3 -18.53 -37.42 -44.31
CA ILE A 3 -17.22 -37.94 -43.95
C ILE A 3 -17.16 -38.11 -42.43
N LYS A 4 -17.24 -39.37 -41.99
CA LYS A 4 -16.95 -39.79 -40.61
C LYS A 4 -15.45 -39.75 -40.37
N LYS A 5 -14.98 -39.01 -39.39
CA LYS A 5 -13.62 -39.14 -38.83
C LYS A 5 -13.69 -39.92 -37.52
N THR A 6 -13.12 -41.09 -37.52
CA THR A 6 -12.91 -41.99 -36.39
C THR A 6 -11.73 -41.51 -35.57
N ILE A 7 -11.94 -41.28 -34.27
CA ILE A 7 -10.84 -40.96 -33.34
C ILE A 7 -10.50 -42.23 -32.56
N HIS A 8 -9.26 -42.71 -32.78
CA HIS A 8 -8.68 -43.81 -32.00
C HIS A 8 -8.28 -43.34 -30.61
N ARG A 9 -8.88 -43.99 -29.63
CA ARG A 9 -8.59 -43.84 -28.21
C ARG A 9 -7.46 -44.77 -27.81
N ALA A 10 -6.29 -44.23 -27.44
CA ALA A 10 -5.18 -45.00 -26.92
C ALA A 10 -5.28 -45.09 -25.39
N THR A 11 -5.28 -46.29 -24.87
CA THR A 11 -5.19 -46.66 -23.47
C THR A 11 -3.76 -46.67 -22.98
N PRO A 12 -3.41 -46.12 -21.79
CA PRO A 12 -2.08 -46.29 -21.24
C PRO A 12 -1.98 -47.57 -20.43
N SER A 13 -0.95 -48.38 -20.78
CA SER A 13 -0.58 -49.61 -20.08
C SER A 13 0.11 -49.30 -18.75
N SER A 14 -0.38 -49.95 -17.71
CA SER A 14 0.20 -49.97 -16.38
C SER A 14 1.51 -50.81 -16.37
N ARG A 15 2.64 -50.22 -16.06
CA ARG A 15 3.87 -50.92 -15.66
C ARG A 15 4.00 -50.93 -14.16
N LYS A 16 3.80 -52.11 -13.57
CA LYS A 16 4.21 -52.46 -12.20
C LYS A 16 5.75 -52.47 -12.13
N ILE A 17 6.33 -51.71 -11.22
CA ILE A 17 7.73 -51.86 -10.83
C ILE A 17 7.74 -52.54 -9.45
N THR A 18 8.29 -53.77 -9.49
CA THR A 18 8.56 -54.61 -8.33
C THR A 18 9.77 -54.09 -7.55
N ALA A 19 9.63 -53.99 -6.26
CA ALA A 19 10.70 -53.73 -5.33
C ALA A 19 11.63 -54.93 -5.21
N SER A 20 12.93 -54.75 -5.39
CA SER A 20 13.94 -55.70 -4.95
C SER A 20 14.69 -55.18 -3.75
N ARG A 21 14.65 -56.00 -2.68
CA ARG A 21 15.52 -55.93 -1.49
C ARG A 21 16.95 -56.33 -1.88
N GLY A 22 17.92 -55.61 -1.32
CA GLY A 22 19.29 -56.08 -1.39
C GLY A 22 20.24 -55.20 -0.62
N VAL A 23 20.58 -55.68 0.54
CA VAL A 23 21.91 -55.95 1.10
C VAL A 23 22.73 -54.75 1.57
N ALA A 24 22.84 -54.70 2.90
CA ALA A 24 23.82 -53.95 3.65
C ALA A 24 25.25 -54.37 3.33
N GLN A 25 26.13 -53.43 3.07
CA GLN A 25 27.58 -53.66 3.13
C GLN A 25 28.27 -52.63 4.03
N ALA A 26 29.16 -53.16 4.84
CA ALA A 26 29.86 -52.57 5.94
C ALA A 26 30.86 -51.47 5.54
N ARG A 27 31.04 -50.53 6.44
CA ARG A 27 32.16 -49.59 6.48
C ARG A 27 33.46 -50.29 6.89
N PRO A 28 34.60 -49.93 6.29
CA PRO A 28 35.87 -50.07 6.97
C PRO A 28 36.32 -48.78 7.62
N SER A 29 36.59 -48.82 8.90
CA SER A 29 37.31 -47.85 9.68
C SER A 29 38.80 -47.83 9.27
N PHE A 30 39.33 -46.64 9.00
CA PHE A 30 40.79 -46.44 8.92
C PHE A 30 41.26 -45.64 10.11
N LYS A 31 42.15 -46.30 10.87
CA LYS A 31 42.89 -45.77 12.01
C LYS A 31 43.99 -44.80 11.55
N SER A 32 44.19 -43.78 12.33
CA SER A 32 45.27 -42.84 12.31
C SER A 32 46.66 -43.54 12.38
N VAL A 33 47.55 -43.08 11.51
CA VAL A 33 48.99 -43.29 11.69
C VAL A 33 49.65 -41.90 11.65
N ALA A 34 50.19 -41.54 12.81
CA ALA A 34 51.08 -40.42 12.97
C ALA A 34 52.47 -40.79 12.34
N GLN A 35 52.95 -39.93 11.46
CA GLN A 35 54.37 -39.95 11.13
C GLN A 35 54.98 -38.57 11.06
N ALA A 36 56.20 -38.55 11.60
CA ALA A 36 57.00 -37.43 12.00
C ALA A 36 57.51 -36.54 10.83
N ARG A 37 57.82 -35.31 11.19
CA ARG A 37 58.50 -34.31 10.38
C ARG A 37 59.90 -34.75 9.97
N PRO A 38 60.42 -34.20 8.86
CA PRO A 38 61.70 -33.49 8.92
C PRO A 38 61.60 -32.07 8.42
N ALA A 39 62.38 -31.22 9.12
CA ALA A 39 62.62 -29.84 8.78
C ALA A 39 63.50 -29.74 7.51
N MET A 40 63.08 -28.90 6.55
CA MET A 40 63.99 -28.43 5.48
C MET A 40 63.72 -26.97 5.16
N ARG A 41 64.69 -26.19 5.43
CA ARG A 41 65.25 -24.96 4.85
C ARG A 41 64.33 -24.18 3.87
N ARG A 42 64.17 -22.92 4.23
CA ARG A 42 63.71 -21.82 3.36
C ARG A 42 64.66 -21.57 2.22
N PRO A 43 64.15 -21.29 1.01
CA PRO A 43 64.83 -20.39 0.07
C PRO A 43 64.20 -18.98 0.22
N ILE A 44 65.03 -18.02 0.42
CA ILE A 44 64.76 -16.61 0.28
C ILE A 44 64.65 -16.34 -1.22
N THR A 45 63.42 -16.00 -1.68
CA THR A 45 63.22 -15.37 -2.98
C THR A 45 62.46 -14.07 -2.70
N ALA A 46 63.20 -12.98 -2.97
CA ALA A 46 62.66 -11.66 -3.00
C ALA A 46 61.60 -11.57 -4.09
N GLY A 47 60.39 -11.33 -3.67
CA GLY A 47 59.25 -11.02 -4.48
C GLY A 47 58.23 -10.39 -3.54
N THR A 48 58.40 -9.08 -3.36
CA THR A 48 57.42 -8.25 -2.66
C THR A 48 56.10 -8.26 -3.45
N SER A 49 55.30 -9.32 -3.33
CA SER A 49 53.87 -9.19 -3.58
C SER A 49 53.32 -8.51 -2.33
N ILE A 50 53.05 -7.25 -2.43
CA ILE A 50 52.16 -6.53 -1.52
C ILE A 50 50.77 -7.09 -1.80
N THR A 51 50.51 -8.30 -1.34
CA THR A 51 49.14 -8.71 -1.00
C THR A 51 48.83 -7.91 0.25
N ALA A 52 48.35 -6.69 0.03
CA ALA A 52 47.60 -5.99 1.04
C ALA A 52 46.54 -6.94 1.51
N GLY A 53 46.78 -7.58 2.65
CA GLY A 53 45.78 -8.31 3.36
C GLY A 53 44.63 -7.34 3.63
N VAL A 54 43.65 -7.33 2.73
CA VAL A 54 42.34 -6.79 3.01
C VAL A 54 41.82 -7.66 4.13
N GLN A 55 42.22 -7.30 5.36
CA GLN A 55 41.48 -7.75 6.52
C GLN A 55 40.05 -7.29 6.24
N ASN A 56 39.19 -8.27 5.92
CA ASN A 56 37.76 -8.14 5.95
C ASN A 56 37.36 -7.74 7.39
N ARG A 57 37.67 -6.51 7.77
CA ARG A 57 37.00 -5.86 8.87
C ARG A 57 35.54 -5.83 8.43
N LYS A 58 34.74 -6.73 8.99
CA LYS A 58 33.30 -6.68 8.90
C LYS A 58 32.92 -5.31 9.47
N ALA A 59 32.87 -4.29 8.61
CA ALA A 59 32.35 -3.00 8.98
C ALA A 59 30.89 -3.24 9.37
N SER A 60 30.64 -3.41 10.66
CA SER A 60 29.31 -3.50 11.22
C SER A 60 29.03 -2.15 11.86
N MET A 61 27.87 -1.58 11.56
CA MET A 61 27.43 -0.39 12.27
C MET A 61 27.44 -0.67 13.78
N SER A 62 28.02 0.24 14.53
CA SER A 62 27.96 0.18 15.99
C SER A 62 26.52 0.42 16.44
N ASN A 63 26.12 -0.13 17.58
CA ASN A 63 24.80 0.16 18.15
C ASN A 63 24.64 1.66 18.49
N ALA A 64 25.76 2.38 18.68
CA ALA A 64 25.77 3.82 18.90
C ALA A 64 25.38 4.60 17.66
N SER A 65 25.80 4.18 16.45
CA SER A 65 25.40 4.86 15.18
C SER A 65 23.92 4.62 14.82
N LEU A 66 23.28 3.64 15.45
CA LEU A 66 21.85 3.38 15.30
C LEU A 66 21.03 4.01 16.43
N ALA A 67 21.65 4.71 17.37
CA ALA A 67 20.95 5.43 18.43
C ALA A 67 20.12 6.56 17.79
N GLY A 68 18.89 6.74 18.19
CA GLY A 68 18.00 7.76 17.62
C GLY A 68 17.14 7.29 16.45
N LEU A 69 17.42 6.14 15.83
CA LEU A 69 16.54 5.56 14.82
C LEU A 69 15.38 4.79 15.45
N THR A 70 14.21 4.86 14.82
CA THR A 70 13.07 3.99 15.17
C THR A 70 13.41 2.52 14.93
N PRO A 71 12.70 1.56 15.55
CA PRO A 71 12.92 0.13 15.29
C PRO A 71 12.82 -0.25 13.81
N GLU A 72 11.91 0.38 13.07
CA GLU A 72 11.71 0.17 11.64
C GLU A 72 12.89 0.71 10.83
N GLN A 73 13.29 1.95 11.09
CA GLN A 73 14.46 2.56 10.48
C GLN A 73 15.73 1.75 10.76
N LYS A 74 15.86 1.16 11.95
CA LYS A 74 16.98 0.25 12.27
C LYS A 74 16.97 -1.01 11.42
N MET A 75 15.82 -1.65 11.25
CA MET A 75 15.72 -2.83 10.39
C MET A 75 16.00 -2.47 8.92
N PHE A 76 15.40 -1.40 8.44
CA PHE A 76 15.61 -0.88 7.10
C PHE A 76 17.07 -0.57 6.80
N THR A 77 17.74 0.16 7.71
CA THR A 77 19.16 0.50 7.60
C THR A 77 20.05 -0.75 7.58
N ARG A 78 19.77 -1.76 8.41
CA ARG A 78 20.51 -3.02 8.39
C ARG A 78 20.32 -3.78 7.08
N GLN A 79 19.11 -3.77 6.52
CA GLN A 79 18.84 -4.41 5.23
C GLN A 79 19.57 -3.70 4.09
N LEU A 80 19.56 -2.36 4.06
CA LEU A 80 20.33 -1.58 3.10
C LEU A 80 21.84 -1.87 3.19
N GLN A 81 22.37 -1.97 4.40
CA GLN A 81 23.76 -2.36 4.61
C GLN A 81 24.07 -3.76 4.05
N GLN A 82 23.15 -4.71 4.19
CA GLN A 82 23.31 -6.03 3.58
C GLN A 82 23.28 -5.97 2.04
N ASN A 83 22.38 -5.17 1.46
CA ASN A 83 22.30 -4.97 0.01
C ASN A 83 23.60 -4.35 -0.53
N MET A 84 24.12 -3.32 0.14
CA MET A 84 25.41 -2.70 -0.21
C MET A 84 26.56 -3.71 -0.17
N ARG A 85 26.63 -4.56 0.84
CA ARG A 85 27.66 -5.61 0.94
C ARG A 85 27.57 -6.62 -0.18
N ARG A 86 26.36 -7.04 -0.57
CA ARG A 86 26.13 -7.98 -1.68
C ARG A 86 26.53 -7.39 -3.03
N SER A 87 26.13 -6.14 -3.29
CA SER A 87 26.51 -5.43 -4.53
C SER A 87 28.01 -5.16 -4.59
N ALA A 88 28.63 -4.81 -3.47
CA ALA A 88 30.06 -4.65 -3.35
C ALA A 88 30.83 -5.94 -3.68
N GLN A 89 30.38 -7.09 -3.21
CA GLN A 89 30.98 -8.39 -3.53
C GLN A 89 30.81 -8.75 -5.02
N ALA A 90 29.66 -8.46 -5.61
CA ALA A 90 29.39 -8.71 -7.03
C ALA A 90 30.28 -7.85 -7.94
N VAL A 91 30.46 -6.58 -7.62
CA VAL A 91 31.33 -5.65 -8.38
C VAL A 91 32.80 -6.04 -8.27
N THR A 92 33.26 -6.47 -7.08
CA THR A 92 34.65 -6.91 -6.87
C THR A 92 34.98 -8.18 -7.65
N ALA A 93 34.00 -9.06 -7.85
CA ALA A 93 34.17 -10.27 -8.64
C ALA A 93 34.22 -9.98 -10.16
N ALA A 94 33.57 -8.92 -10.60
CA ALA A 94 33.47 -8.56 -12.02
C ALA A 94 34.56 -7.61 -12.52
N THR A 95 35.11 -6.76 -11.65
CA THR A 95 36.10 -5.75 -11.99
C THR A 95 37.16 -5.65 -10.88
N ASN A 96 38.43 -5.65 -11.27
CA ASN A 96 39.57 -5.49 -10.35
C ASN A 96 39.69 -4.03 -9.79
N THR A 97 38.63 -3.25 -9.86
CA THR A 97 38.55 -1.88 -9.38
C THR A 97 38.21 -1.82 -7.88
N THR A 98 38.88 -0.94 -7.21
CA THR A 98 38.67 -0.65 -5.77
C THR A 98 37.17 -0.44 -5.45
N ASN A 99 36.71 -1.16 -4.49
CA ASN A 99 35.30 -1.30 -4.14
C ASN A 99 34.70 0.01 -3.62
N ILE A 100 34.10 0.80 -4.49
CA ILE A 100 33.54 2.13 -4.22
C ILE A 100 32.44 2.04 -3.16
N MET A 101 31.66 0.96 -3.16
CA MET A 101 30.49 0.82 -2.28
C MET A 101 30.78 0.25 -0.88
N ALA A 102 32.00 -0.21 -0.61
CA ALA A 102 32.34 -0.82 0.68
C ALA A 102 33.23 0.06 1.56
N ARG A 103 33.33 1.35 1.24
CA ARG A 103 34.09 2.27 2.09
C ARG A 103 33.41 2.44 3.45
N PRO A 104 34.16 2.45 4.55
CA PRO A 104 33.60 2.68 5.88
C PRO A 104 32.81 3.98 5.99
N ASP A 105 33.21 5.02 5.28
CA ASP A 105 32.58 6.34 5.28
C ASP A 105 31.11 6.31 4.84
N PHE A 106 30.75 5.42 3.89
CA PHE A 106 29.36 5.25 3.47
C PHE A 106 28.50 4.59 4.51
N ILE A 107 29.06 3.62 5.23
CA ILE A 107 28.34 2.88 6.25
C ILE A 107 27.99 3.80 7.42
N GLU A 108 28.87 4.79 7.70
CA GLU A 108 28.63 5.77 8.75
C GLU A 108 27.60 6.83 8.37
N LEU A 109 27.50 7.19 7.09
CA LEU A 109 26.53 8.16 6.59
C LEU A 109 25.12 7.60 6.45
N LEU A 110 24.98 6.28 6.29
CA LEU A 110 23.69 5.65 6.07
C LEU A 110 22.65 5.94 7.18
N PRO A 111 22.97 5.93 8.49
CA PRO A 111 22.03 6.32 9.52
C PRO A 111 21.58 7.77 9.42
N MET A 112 22.49 8.69 9.10
CA MET A 112 22.17 10.11 8.93
C MET A 112 21.24 10.33 7.75
N PHE A 113 21.45 9.62 6.65
CA PHE A 113 20.56 9.63 5.48
C PHE A 113 19.17 9.16 5.84
N VAL A 114 19.05 8.00 6.48
CA VAL A 114 17.76 7.42 6.87
C VAL A 114 17.02 8.34 7.85
N GLN A 115 17.71 9.04 8.75
CA GLN A 115 17.09 10.01 9.66
C GLN A 115 16.51 11.23 8.95
N LYS A 116 17.17 11.70 7.88
CA LYS A 116 16.72 12.86 7.10
C LYS A 116 15.65 12.53 6.07
N LEU A 117 15.40 11.23 5.78
CA LEU A 117 14.35 10.79 4.86
C LEU A 117 12.97 10.80 5.53
N LEU A 118 12.29 11.95 5.48
CA LEU A 118 10.93 12.12 6.01
C LEU A 118 9.90 11.27 5.26
N VAL A 119 10.20 10.89 4.02
CA VAL A 119 9.36 9.98 3.23
C VAL A 119 9.15 8.65 3.95
N LEU A 120 10.17 8.15 4.68
CA LEU A 120 10.06 6.93 5.48
C LEU A 120 9.09 7.06 6.66
N ASP A 121 8.79 8.29 7.08
CA ASP A 121 7.81 8.56 8.12
C ASP A 121 6.37 8.64 7.59
N VAL A 122 6.20 8.81 6.29
CA VAL A 122 4.89 8.92 5.62
C VAL A 122 4.50 7.64 4.91
N TYR A 123 5.46 6.97 4.29
CA TYR A 123 5.28 5.72 3.55
C TYR A 123 5.61 4.49 4.41
N GLY A 124 5.07 3.33 4.04
CA GLY A 124 5.58 2.04 4.51
C GLY A 124 6.92 1.72 3.84
N SER A 125 7.95 1.39 4.62
CA SER A 125 9.29 1.16 4.10
C SER A 125 9.51 -0.28 3.66
N VAL A 126 10.09 -0.46 2.48
CA VAL A 126 10.49 -1.77 1.92
C VAL A 126 11.94 -1.67 1.43
N ALA A 127 12.83 -2.53 1.93
CA ALA A 127 14.18 -2.62 1.39
C ALA A 127 14.18 -3.52 0.15
N MET A 128 14.45 -2.93 -1.01
CA MET A 128 14.43 -3.62 -2.30
C MET A 128 15.68 -4.50 -2.49
N LYS A 129 15.48 -5.69 -3.01
CA LYS A 129 16.57 -6.64 -3.34
C LYS A 129 17.02 -6.53 -4.80
N SER A 130 16.18 -6.01 -5.66
CA SER A 130 16.42 -5.81 -7.09
C SER A 130 15.85 -4.45 -7.51
N ARG A 131 16.31 -3.92 -8.65
CA ARG A 131 15.80 -2.66 -9.20
C ARG A 131 14.29 -2.67 -9.43
N GLN A 132 13.75 -3.83 -9.78
CA GLN A 132 12.32 -4.09 -9.86
C GLN A 132 11.97 -5.17 -8.84
N GLN A 133 10.99 -4.90 -7.99
CA GLN A 133 10.53 -5.84 -6.98
C GLN A 133 9.02 -5.92 -6.99
N LEU A 134 8.52 -7.16 -7.07
CA LEU A 134 7.11 -7.49 -6.96
C LEU A 134 6.79 -7.87 -5.51
N ILE A 135 5.73 -7.29 -4.97
CA ILE A 135 5.24 -7.59 -3.62
C ILE A 135 3.91 -8.30 -3.78
N PRO A 136 3.87 -9.64 -3.58
CA PRO A 136 2.64 -10.40 -3.73
C PRO A 136 1.68 -10.16 -2.56
N TYR A 137 0.39 -10.12 -2.86
CA TYR A 137 -0.67 -10.08 -1.87
C TYR A 137 -1.89 -10.89 -2.32
N PHE A 138 -2.71 -11.31 -1.36
CA PHE A 138 -3.91 -12.08 -1.64
C PHE A 138 -5.16 -11.18 -1.58
N LYS A 139 -6.02 -11.35 -2.58
CA LYS A 139 -7.39 -10.83 -2.61
C LYS A 139 -8.36 -11.95 -2.33
N PHE A 140 -9.40 -11.68 -1.56
CA PHE A 140 -10.53 -12.58 -1.43
C PHE A 140 -11.68 -12.03 -2.27
N ILE A 141 -12.11 -12.78 -3.28
CA ILE A 141 -13.05 -12.35 -4.32
C ILE A 141 -14.35 -13.15 -4.18
N ALA A 142 -15.51 -12.47 -4.34
CA ALA A 142 -16.79 -13.13 -4.39
C ALA A 142 -16.93 -13.96 -5.67
N GLU A 143 -17.29 -15.23 -5.54
CA GLU A 143 -17.55 -16.12 -6.68
C GLU A 143 -18.98 -15.99 -7.19
N ASN A 144 -19.91 -15.73 -6.29
CA ASN A 144 -21.33 -15.59 -6.62
C ASN A 144 -21.87 -14.21 -6.24
N THR A 145 -22.89 -13.76 -6.98
CA THR A 145 -23.62 -12.54 -6.66
C THR A 145 -24.59 -12.79 -5.52
N LYS A 146 -24.61 -11.90 -4.53
CA LYS A 146 -25.58 -11.91 -3.44
C LYS A 146 -25.87 -10.49 -2.97
N GLY A 147 -27.08 -10.03 -3.19
CA GLY A 147 -27.50 -8.66 -2.85
C GLY A 147 -26.68 -7.61 -3.60
N GLU A 148 -26.08 -6.69 -2.86
CA GLU A 148 -25.21 -5.63 -3.42
C GLU A 148 -23.86 -6.14 -3.91
N THR A 149 -23.42 -7.31 -3.43
CA THR A 149 -22.12 -7.88 -3.81
C THR A 149 -22.27 -8.67 -5.10
N LYS A 150 -21.53 -8.31 -6.12
CA LYS A 150 -21.50 -8.99 -7.42
C LYS A 150 -20.39 -10.04 -7.48
N ALA A 151 -20.57 -11.05 -8.32
CA ALA A 151 -19.48 -12.00 -8.64
C ALA A 151 -18.29 -11.23 -9.23
N GLY A 152 -17.11 -11.48 -8.71
CA GLY A 152 -15.89 -10.74 -9.03
C GLY A 152 -15.54 -9.57 -8.09
N ASP A 153 -16.45 -9.18 -7.20
CA ASP A 153 -16.18 -8.13 -6.23
C ASP A 153 -15.15 -8.59 -5.18
N ILE A 154 -14.30 -7.68 -4.81
CA ILE A 154 -13.24 -7.97 -3.84
C ILE A 154 -13.80 -7.80 -2.42
N LEU A 155 -14.00 -8.91 -1.72
CA LEU A 155 -14.58 -8.95 -0.38
C LEU A 155 -13.61 -8.51 0.71
N ASN A 156 -12.37 -8.93 0.59
CA ASN A 156 -11.31 -8.62 1.54
C ASN A 156 -9.99 -8.42 0.80
N SER A 157 -9.66 -7.18 0.59
CA SER A 157 -8.34 -6.77 0.18
C SER A 157 -7.96 -5.53 1.00
N PRO A 158 -6.73 -5.45 1.44
CA PRO A 158 -6.23 -4.26 2.11
C PRO A 158 -6.20 -3.03 1.18
N PHE A 159 -6.30 -3.23 -0.13
CA PHE A 159 -6.06 -2.23 -1.16
C PHE A 159 -7.32 -1.78 -1.90
N VAL A 160 -8.49 -2.16 -1.42
CA VAL A 160 -9.77 -1.83 -2.07
C VAL A 160 -10.68 -1.07 -1.13
N ASN A 161 -11.32 -0.06 -1.69
CA ASN A 161 -12.39 0.65 -1.02
C ASN A 161 -13.56 -0.32 -0.79
N ARG A 162 -13.97 -0.47 0.49
CA ARG A 162 -15.07 -1.34 0.90
C ARG A 162 -16.41 -0.62 0.98
N GLN A 163 -16.47 0.63 0.59
CA GLN A 163 -17.72 1.38 0.57
C GLN A 163 -18.67 0.78 -0.46
N GLY A 164 -19.89 0.46 -0.03
CA GLY A 164 -20.91 -0.15 -0.91
C GLY A 164 -20.92 -1.68 -0.93
N LEU A 165 -19.97 -2.38 -0.28
CA LEU A 165 -20.04 -3.83 -0.17
C LEU A 165 -21.11 -4.25 0.85
N ASP A 166 -21.87 -5.28 0.50
CA ASP A 166 -22.87 -5.89 1.37
C ASP A 166 -22.22 -6.48 2.64
N GLN A 167 -22.63 -5.97 3.80
CA GLN A 167 -22.17 -6.48 5.09
C GLN A 167 -22.79 -7.83 5.46
N ASN A 168 -23.87 -8.21 4.76
CA ASN A 168 -24.64 -9.43 4.98
C ASN A 168 -24.29 -10.54 3.98
N PHE A 169 -23.21 -10.42 3.22
CA PHE A 169 -22.81 -11.40 2.21
C PHE A 169 -22.78 -12.84 2.76
N THR A 170 -22.33 -13.03 4.02
CA THR A 170 -22.28 -14.35 4.67
C THR A 170 -23.53 -14.70 5.46
N GLY A 171 -24.43 -13.74 5.70
CA GLY A 171 -25.63 -13.93 6.52
C GLY A 171 -26.84 -14.42 5.73
N ARG A 172 -28.00 -14.51 6.40
CA ARG A 172 -29.28 -14.86 5.79
C ARG A 172 -29.95 -13.70 5.06
N VAL A 173 -29.50 -12.48 5.30
CA VAL A 173 -30.05 -11.26 4.70
C VAL A 173 -29.46 -11.07 3.33
N VAL A 174 -30.28 -10.94 2.32
CA VAL A 174 -29.93 -10.49 0.97
C VAL A 174 -30.40 -9.05 0.85
N LYS A 175 -29.47 -8.12 0.69
CA LYS A 175 -29.77 -6.70 0.69
C LYS A 175 -29.62 -6.10 -0.70
N ASN A 176 -30.63 -5.35 -1.13
CA ASN A 176 -30.65 -4.63 -2.39
C ASN A 176 -30.29 -5.49 -3.62
N GLU A 177 -30.80 -6.74 -3.66
CA GLU A 177 -30.67 -7.57 -4.85
C GLU A 177 -31.42 -6.91 -6.01
N LEU A 178 -30.80 -6.87 -7.18
CA LEU A 178 -31.38 -6.29 -8.37
C LEU A 178 -32.47 -7.22 -8.92
N MET A 179 -33.73 -6.76 -8.97
CA MET A 179 -34.87 -7.49 -9.55
C MET A 179 -35.06 -7.13 -11.02
N ALA A 180 -34.98 -5.84 -11.35
CA ALA A 180 -35.18 -5.35 -12.71
C ALA A 180 -34.37 -4.07 -12.93
N GLU A 181 -33.87 -3.90 -14.15
CA GLU A 181 -33.13 -2.73 -14.56
C GLU A 181 -34.01 -1.75 -15.35
N GLY A 182 -33.99 -0.48 -14.96
CA GLY A 182 -34.67 0.60 -15.68
C GLY A 182 -36.18 0.40 -15.79
N THR A 183 -36.71 0.51 -17.02
CA THR A 183 -38.14 0.42 -17.33
C THR A 183 -38.60 -0.98 -17.72
N GLU A 184 -37.73 -1.97 -17.80
CA GLU A 184 -38.07 -3.35 -18.15
C GLU A 184 -38.58 -4.09 -16.92
N ILE A 185 -39.88 -4.11 -16.77
CA ILE A 185 -40.53 -4.92 -15.74
C ILE A 185 -41.21 -6.09 -16.43
N THR A 186 -40.73 -7.29 -16.14
CA THR A 186 -41.39 -8.52 -16.56
C THR A 186 -42.32 -8.99 -15.45
N ASP A 187 -43.46 -9.51 -15.80
CA ASP A 187 -44.33 -10.15 -14.83
C ASP A 187 -43.63 -11.33 -14.18
N ASN A 188 -43.89 -11.54 -12.86
CA ASN A 188 -43.33 -12.64 -12.09
C ASN A 188 -41.79 -12.64 -11.99
N LEU A 189 -41.26 -11.65 -11.33
CA LEU A 189 -39.84 -11.56 -10.99
C LEU A 189 -39.45 -12.65 -9.99
N ALA A 190 -38.33 -13.32 -10.22
CA ALA A 190 -37.85 -14.40 -9.36
C ALA A 190 -36.71 -13.92 -8.44
N ILE A 191 -36.80 -14.27 -7.17
CA ILE A 191 -35.75 -14.08 -6.17
C ILE A 191 -34.75 -15.25 -6.26
N VAL A 192 -33.48 -14.98 -6.15
CA VAL A 192 -32.42 -15.99 -6.33
C VAL A 192 -32.34 -16.95 -5.14
N TYR A 193 -32.44 -16.44 -3.91
CA TYR A 193 -32.27 -17.22 -2.68
C TYR A 193 -33.64 -17.60 -2.07
N THR A 194 -33.96 -18.87 -2.07
CA THR A 194 -35.23 -19.41 -1.59
C THR A 194 -35.03 -20.60 -0.64
N PRO A 195 -35.99 -20.95 0.27
CA PRO A 195 -37.24 -20.25 0.54
C PRO A 195 -37.06 -18.93 1.29
N VAL A 196 -37.99 -18.01 1.07
CA VAL A 196 -37.99 -16.68 1.70
C VAL A 196 -38.74 -16.72 3.02
N LEU A 197 -38.21 -16.01 4.03
CA LEU A 197 -38.92 -15.90 5.32
C LEU A 197 -40.06 -14.87 5.22
N PRO A 198 -41.27 -15.22 5.71
CA PRO A 198 -42.39 -14.28 5.76
C PRO A 198 -42.07 -13.02 6.58
N LYS A 199 -42.62 -11.88 6.20
CA LYS A 199 -42.41 -10.55 6.78
C LYS A 199 -41.01 -9.98 6.61
N SER A 200 -40.19 -10.59 5.77
CA SER A 200 -38.83 -10.16 5.59
C SER A 200 -38.58 -9.37 4.30
N VAL A 201 -39.53 -9.34 3.40
CA VAL A 201 -39.38 -8.77 2.06
C VAL A 201 -39.66 -7.27 2.06
N THR A 202 -38.75 -6.51 1.49
CA THR A 202 -38.93 -5.08 1.21
C THR A 202 -38.45 -4.80 -0.20
N ILE A 203 -39.27 -4.20 -1.04
CA ILE A 203 -38.95 -3.82 -2.41
C ILE A 203 -38.90 -2.31 -2.48
N LYS A 204 -37.82 -1.77 -3.09
CA LYS A 204 -37.59 -0.34 -3.22
C LYS A 204 -37.33 0.04 -4.65
N TYR A 205 -37.95 1.12 -5.10
CA TYR A 205 -37.63 1.75 -6.37
C TYR A 205 -37.92 3.26 -6.31
N PHE A 206 -37.38 4.00 -7.26
CA PHE A 206 -37.62 5.44 -7.41
C PHE A 206 -38.57 5.67 -8.59
N ASP A 207 -39.72 6.31 -8.35
CA ASP A 207 -40.75 6.56 -9.36
C ASP A 207 -40.54 7.83 -10.18
N GLY A 208 -39.47 8.58 -9.93
CA GLY A 208 -39.16 9.87 -10.53
C GLY A 208 -39.46 11.05 -9.61
N THR A 209 -40.17 10.84 -8.51
CA THR A 209 -40.55 11.86 -7.52
C THR A 209 -40.09 11.47 -6.14
N ALA A 210 -40.33 10.21 -5.76
CA ALA A 210 -40.03 9.67 -4.44
C ALA A 210 -39.56 8.22 -4.51
N THR A 211 -38.90 7.75 -3.45
CA THR A 211 -38.63 6.33 -3.25
C THR A 211 -39.87 5.67 -2.72
N VAL A 212 -40.38 4.64 -3.44
CA VAL A 212 -41.53 3.85 -3.02
C VAL A 212 -41.04 2.56 -2.38
N ASP A 213 -41.56 2.28 -1.18
CA ASP A 213 -41.24 1.10 -0.40
C ASP A 213 -42.48 0.17 -0.35
N TYR A 214 -42.33 -1.06 -0.86
CA TYR A 214 -43.29 -2.13 -0.69
C TYR A 214 -42.77 -3.09 0.37
N VAL A 215 -43.69 -3.58 1.21
CA VAL A 215 -43.36 -4.51 2.29
C VAL A 215 -44.28 -5.72 2.22
N ASP A 216 -43.81 -6.84 2.73
CA ASP A 216 -44.54 -8.09 2.87
C ASP A 216 -45.37 -8.10 4.17
N ASP A 217 -46.64 -8.43 4.11
CA ASP A 217 -47.55 -8.56 5.26
C ASP A 217 -47.35 -9.85 6.06
N GLY A 218 -46.62 -10.82 5.51
CA GLY A 218 -46.40 -12.15 6.07
C GLY A 218 -47.42 -13.21 5.69
N ASN A 219 -48.40 -12.85 4.87
CA ASN A 219 -49.43 -13.78 4.34
C ASN A 219 -49.24 -14.02 2.83
N GLY A 220 -48.12 -13.58 2.27
CA GLY A 220 -47.86 -13.67 0.85
C GLY A 220 -48.37 -12.47 0.05
N ASN A 221 -48.84 -11.40 0.70
CA ASN A 221 -49.25 -10.18 0.03
C ASN A 221 -48.16 -9.11 0.13
N ILE A 222 -47.95 -8.39 -0.96
CA ILE A 222 -47.09 -7.20 -1.00
C ILE A 222 -47.98 -5.97 -0.89
N VAL A 223 -47.70 -5.11 0.07
CA VAL A 223 -48.45 -3.88 0.37
C VAL A 223 -47.53 -2.68 0.32
N VAL A 224 -48.07 -1.51 0.02
CA VAL A 224 -47.28 -0.25 0.18
C VAL A 224 -47.03 -0.03 1.67
N ALA A 225 -45.83 0.43 2.03
CA ALA A 225 -45.49 0.68 3.42
C ALA A 225 -46.52 1.60 4.10
N GLY A 226 -47.13 1.11 5.18
CA GLY A 226 -48.21 1.81 5.89
C GLY A 226 -49.65 1.55 5.37
N SER A 227 -49.82 0.76 4.31
CA SER A 227 -51.14 0.33 3.78
C SER A 227 -51.44 -1.13 4.14
N THR A 228 -52.69 -1.50 4.13
CA THR A 228 -53.13 -2.90 4.30
C THR A 228 -53.71 -3.50 3.01
N THR A 229 -53.80 -2.68 1.94
CA THR A 229 -54.38 -3.15 0.67
C THR A 229 -53.28 -3.87 -0.12
N PRO A 230 -53.49 -5.16 -0.49
CA PRO A 230 -52.56 -5.89 -1.33
C PRO A 230 -52.43 -5.26 -2.72
N VAL A 231 -51.21 -5.10 -3.17
CA VAL A 231 -50.84 -4.59 -4.50
C VAL A 231 -50.09 -5.62 -5.34
N GLY A 232 -49.66 -6.72 -4.71
CA GLY A 232 -48.97 -7.83 -5.35
C GLY A 232 -48.91 -9.05 -4.43
N TYR A 233 -48.28 -10.12 -4.90
CA TYR A 233 -48.19 -11.40 -4.19
C TYR A 233 -46.75 -11.93 -4.28
N ILE A 234 -46.32 -12.63 -3.24
CA ILE A 234 -45.09 -13.38 -3.20
C ILE A 234 -45.33 -14.83 -2.81
N ASP A 235 -44.72 -15.75 -3.54
CA ASP A 235 -44.64 -17.16 -3.12
C ASP A 235 -43.28 -17.35 -2.41
N TYR A 236 -43.33 -17.58 -1.12
CA TYR A 236 -42.15 -17.77 -0.29
C TYR A 236 -41.32 -19.00 -0.64
N SER A 237 -41.97 -20.04 -1.18
CA SER A 237 -41.34 -21.31 -1.51
C SER A 237 -40.51 -21.22 -2.80
N THR A 238 -41.05 -20.56 -3.80
CA THR A 238 -40.44 -20.40 -5.12
C THR A 238 -39.68 -19.08 -5.25
N GLY A 239 -39.96 -18.10 -4.39
CA GLY A 239 -39.39 -16.75 -4.48
C GLY A 239 -39.97 -15.95 -5.66
N THR A 240 -41.14 -16.32 -6.17
CA THR A 240 -41.77 -15.61 -7.28
C THR A 240 -42.58 -14.43 -6.76
N VAL A 241 -42.27 -13.23 -7.26
CA VAL A 241 -43.03 -12.00 -6.97
C VAL A 241 -43.86 -11.63 -8.16
N SER A 242 -45.19 -11.61 -7.98
CA SER A 242 -46.11 -11.14 -9.02
C SER A 242 -46.10 -9.61 -9.05
N THR A 243 -45.70 -9.06 -10.18
CA THR A 243 -45.45 -7.63 -10.36
C THR A 243 -46.39 -6.96 -11.35
N SER A 244 -47.39 -7.65 -11.81
CA SER A 244 -48.31 -7.20 -12.87
C SER A 244 -48.74 -5.73 -12.70
N GLY A 245 -48.06 -4.83 -13.40
CA GLY A 245 -48.32 -3.39 -13.43
C GLY A 245 -47.97 -2.60 -12.18
N LEU A 246 -47.29 -3.21 -11.20
CA LEU A 246 -47.04 -2.59 -9.88
C LEU A 246 -45.86 -1.61 -9.86
N PHE A 247 -44.81 -1.89 -10.61
CA PHE A 247 -43.61 -1.10 -10.58
C PHE A 247 -43.51 -0.22 -11.82
N THR A 248 -43.41 1.06 -11.60
CA THR A 248 -43.18 2.07 -12.67
C THR A 248 -41.95 2.87 -12.32
N PRO A 249 -40.74 2.27 -12.32
CA PRO A 249 -39.52 3.01 -12.01
C PRO A 249 -39.26 4.10 -13.06
N ALA A 250 -38.76 5.22 -12.62
CA ALA A 250 -38.29 6.25 -13.56
C ALA A 250 -37.14 5.68 -14.40
N ALA A 251 -37.02 6.15 -15.64
CA ALA A 251 -36.00 5.71 -16.57
C ALA A 251 -34.59 5.77 -15.95
N GLY A 252 -33.87 4.66 -16.02
CA GLY A 252 -32.54 4.51 -15.45
C GLY A 252 -32.47 4.20 -13.94
N ASN A 253 -33.63 3.96 -13.30
CA ASN A 253 -33.66 3.53 -11.89
C ASN A 253 -34.04 2.05 -11.76
N ASP A 254 -33.34 1.37 -10.87
CA ASP A 254 -33.47 -0.06 -10.66
C ASP A 254 -34.49 -0.36 -9.59
N VAL A 255 -35.16 -1.52 -9.73
CA VAL A 255 -35.99 -2.12 -8.68
C VAL A 255 -35.12 -3.06 -7.85
N LYS A 256 -35.04 -2.79 -6.56
CA LYS A 256 -34.18 -3.54 -5.62
C LYS A 256 -35.02 -4.20 -4.55
N ILE A 257 -34.66 -5.44 -4.21
CA ILE A 257 -35.33 -6.21 -3.16
C ILE A 257 -34.34 -6.51 -2.02
N THR A 258 -34.86 -6.45 -0.80
CA THR A 258 -34.19 -6.89 0.41
C THR A 258 -35.04 -7.92 1.10
N TYR A 259 -34.48 -9.07 1.46
CA TYR A 259 -35.22 -10.18 2.09
C TYR A 259 -34.29 -11.04 2.94
N GLN A 260 -34.92 -11.96 3.71
CA GLN A 260 -34.20 -13.02 4.41
C GLN A 260 -34.66 -14.37 3.87
N TYR A 261 -33.70 -15.24 3.63
CA TYR A 261 -34.00 -16.61 3.22
C TYR A 261 -33.71 -17.61 4.34
N ASP A 262 -34.44 -18.71 4.33
CA ASP A 262 -34.28 -19.80 5.30
C ASP A 262 -33.31 -20.84 4.72
N ASN A 263 -32.06 -20.81 5.15
CA ASN A 263 -31.03 -21.75 4.72
C ASN A 263 -31.03 -23.06 5.55
N GLU A 264 -31.87 -23.18 6.58
CA GLU A 264 -32.03 -24.40 7.40
C GLU A 264 -33.14 -25.28 6.89
N ASN A 265 -34.19 -24.67 6.35
CA ASN A 265 -35.41 -25.37 5.91
C ASN A 265 -35.46 -25.55 4.38
N VAL A 266 -34.31 -25.91 3.81
CA VAL A 266 -34.24 -26.27 2.39
C VAL A 266 -34.93 -27.62 2.23
N GLY A 267 -36.17 -27.61 1.75
CA GLY A 267 -36.99 -28.81 1.54
C GLY A 267 -36.28 -29.85 0.65
N PRO A 268 -36.79 -31.11 0.62
CA PRO A 268 -36.18 -32.18 -0.15
C PRO A 268 -36.12 -31.77 -1.63
N ARG A 269 -34.97 -31.47 -2.11
CA ARG A 269 -34.72 -31.15 -3.51
C ARG A 269 -34.70 -32.44 -4.31
N THR A 270 -35.37 -32.47 -5.44
CA THR A 270 -35.43 -33.61 -6.37
C THR A 270 -34.03 -33.96 -6.86
N PRO A 271 -33.67 -35.26 -6.95
CA PRO A 271 -32.42 -35.69 -7.57
C PRO A 271 -32.33 -35.14 -9.00
N GLY A 272 -31.26 -34.39 -9.29
CA GLY A 272 -31.08 -33.69 -10.56
C GLY A 272 -31.17 -32.17 -10.44
N ASN A 273 -31.78 -31.63 -9.39
CA ASN A 273 -31.83 -30.22 -9.09
C ASN A 273 -31.15 -29.94 -7.72
N GLY A 274 -29.99 -30.56 -7.51
CA GLY A 274 -29.21 -30.40 -6.29
C GLY A 274 -29.63 -31.27 -5.11
N GLY A 275 -30.16 -32.46 -5.35
CA GLY A 275 -30.58 -33.51 -4.43
C GLY A 275 -30.34 -33.36 -2.93
N TYR A 276 -31.31 -33.74 -2.13
CA TYR A 276 -31.28 -33.86 -0.67
C TYR A 276 -30.48 -32.78 0.06
N GLY A 277 -31.04 -31.64 0.30
CA GLY A 277 -30.54 -30.74 1.36
C GLY A 277 -29.05 -30.51 1.51
N TYR A 278 -28.25 -31.20 0.76
CA TYR A 278 -26.79 -31.17 0.82
C TYR A 278 -26.15 -30.25 -0.23
N ASP A 279 -26.95 -29.71 -1.17
CA ASP A 279 -26.45 -28.67 -2.06
C ASP A 279 -26.59 -27.27 -1.43
N TYR A 280 -26.22 -27.17 -0.17
CA TYR A 280 -25.98 -25.88 0.47
C TYR A 280 -24.97 -25.02 -0.35
N GLY A 281 -24.23 -25.67 -1.21
CA GLY A 281 -23.24 -25.03 -2.07
C GLY A 281 -23.80 -24.03 -3.08
N ALA A 282 -25.05 -24.20 -3.55
CA ALA A 282 -25.66 -23.28 -4.52
C ALA A 282 -26.12 -21.95 -3.90
N GLN A 283 -26.54 -21.98 -2.63
CA GLN A 283 -27.04 -20.80 -1.90
C GLN A 283 -26.05 -20.22 -0.90
N MET A 284 -24.93 -20.89 -0.63
CA MET A 284 -23.88 -20.34 0.20
C MET A 284 -23.14 -19.24 -0.53
N ALA A 285 -22.79 -18.20 0.23
CA ALA A 285 -21.84 -17.20 -0.25
C ALA A 285 -20.48 -17.88 -0.47
N LYS A 286 -19.96 -17.79 -1.67
CA LYS A 286 -18.68 -18.38 -2.08
C LYS A 286 -17.66 -17.31 -2.36
N GLY A 287 -16.41 -17.58 -2.01
CA GLY A 287 -15.29 -16.71 -2.34
C GLY A 287 -14.03 -17.52 -2.55
N TYR A 288 -13.14 -17.01 -3.35
CA TYR A 288 -11.85 -17.61 -3.64
C TYR A 288 -10.70 -16.63 -3.43
N LEU A 289 -9.51 -17.17 -3.19
CA LEU A 289 -8.29 -16.38 -3.05
C LEU A 289 -7.62 -16.22 -4.42
N ALA A 290 -7.38 -14.97 -4.81
CA ALA A 290 -6.58 -14.62 -5.96
C ALA A 290 -5.28 -13.97 -5.50
N LEU A 291 -4.18 -14.30 -6.17
CA LEU A 291 -2.88 -13.66 -5.98
C LEU A 291 -2.78 -12.45 -6.92
N ASP A 292 -2.33 -11.33 -6.37
CA ASP A 292 -2.00 -10.12 -7.12
C ASP A 292 -0.68 -9.53 -6.62
N GLU A 293 -0.10 -8.57 -7.32
CA GLU A 293 1.21 -8.04 -7.01
C GLU A 293 1.32 -6.53 -7.20
N ILE A 294 2.10 -5.88 -6.32
CA ILE A 294 2.47 -4.48 -6.44
C ILE A 294 3.88 -4.41 -6.99
N ASN A 295 4.04 -3.72 -8.12
CA ASN A 295 5.35 -3.52 -8.74
C ASN A 295 6.01 -2.23 -8.21
N LEU A 296 7.23 -2.38 -7.69
CA LEU A 296 8.11 -1.28 -7.31
C LEU A 296 9.28 -1.24 -8.29
N VAL A 297 9.47 -0.12 -8.98
CA VAL A 297 10.59 0.11 -9.92
C VAL A 297 11.42 1.26 -9.40
N ALA A 298 12.71 1.01 -9.13
CA ALA A 298 13.63 2.01 -8.63
C ALA A 298 14.11 2.94 -9.76
N GLU A 299 13.97 4.24 -9.51
CA GLU A 299 14.45 5.34 -10.34
C GLU A 299 15.78 5.87 -9.77
N ALA A 300 16.68 6.34 -10.64
CA ALA A 300 17.95 6.90 -10.26
C ALA A 300 17.84 8.42 -10.10
N TYR A 301 18.48 8.94 -9.06
CA TYR A 301 18.66 10.36 -8.81
C TYR A 301 20.16 10.65 -8.70
N GLU A 302 20.65 11.59 -9.48
CA GLU A 302 22.07 11.84 -9.63
C GLU A 302 22.36 13.33 -9.54
N LEU A 303 23.43 13.70 -8.84
CA LEU A 303 23.91 15.06 -8.69
C LEU A 303 25.43 15.07 -8.81
N ALA A 304 26.00 16.00 -9.58
CA ALA A 304 27.43 16.19 -9.67
C ALA A 304 27.81 17.57 -9.13
N CYS A 305 28.80 17.61 -8.22
CA CYS A 305 29.36 18.82 -7.65
C CYS A 305 30.74 19.08 -8.21
N TYR A 306 31.04 20.36 -8.44
CA TYR A 306 32.31 20.83 -8.97
C TYR A 306 32.91 21.87 -8.06
N TRP A 307 34.24 21.84 -7.89
CA TRP A 307 35.00 22.92 -7.26
C TRP A 307 36.38 23.06 -7.91
N SER A 308 36.95 24.27 -7.88
CA SER A 308 38.29 24.48 -8.38
C SER A 308 39.35 24.16 -7.32
N VAL A 309 40.52 23.72 -7.77
CA VAL A 309 41.64 23.48 -6.87
C VAL A 309 42.04 24.79 -6.15
N TYR A 310 41.91 25.94 -6.82
CA TYR A 310 42.21 27.24 -6.23
C TYR A 310 41.26 27.62 -5.10
N SER A 311 39.96 27.40 -5.30
CA SER A 311 38.97 27.65 -4.25
C SER A 311 39.15 26.71 -3.06
N ALA A 312 39.50 25.44 -3.30
CA ALA A 312 39.80 24.49 -2.25
C ALA A 312 41.02 24.90 -1.42
N PHE A 313 42.08 25.39 -2.08
CA PHE A 313 43.27 25.86 -1.41
C PHE A 313 42.97 27.13 -0.59
N ALA A 314 42.29 28.12 -1.17
CA ALA A 314 41.95 29.37 -0.48
C ALA A 314 41.07 29.11 0.75
N ALA A 315 40.03 28.28 0.60
CA ALA A 315 39.13 27.93 1.72
C ALA A 315 39.87 27.21 2.86
N SER A 316 40.80 26.32 2.51
CA SER A 316 41.62 25.61 3.49
C SER A 316 42.57 26.53 4.23
N GLN A 317 43.20 27.51 3.55
CA GLN A 317 44.19 28.42 4.13
C GLN A 317 43.53 29.58 4.89
N GLU A 318 42.46 30.16 4.36
CA GLU A 318 41.86 31.36 4.92
C GLU A 318 40.80 31.06 5.97
N TYR A 319 40.03 29.98 5.77
CA TYR A 319 38.89 29.65 6.61
C TYR A 319 39.04 28.32 7.35
N GLY A 320 40.08 27.53 7.07
CA GLY A 320 40.24 26.20 7.63
C GLY A 320 39.13 25.22 7.20
N ALA A 321 38.43 25.52 6.10
CA ALA A 321 37.28 24.78 5.63
C ALA A 321 37.66 23.74 4.57
N ASN A 322 37.05 22.56 4.64
CA ASN A 322 37.19 21.50 3.64
C ASN A 322 36.08 21.59 2.62
N ILE A 323 36.34 22.12 1.42
CA ILE A 323 35.34 22.27 0.35
C ILE A 323 34.71 20.92 -0.04
N ALA A 324 35.49 19.84 -0.06
CA ALA A 324 34.98 18.54 -0.43
C ALA A 324 33.88 18.03 0.56
N GLU A 325 34.09 18.26 1.87
CA GLU A 325 33.08 17.92 2.89
C GLU A 325 31.87 18.85 2.81
N MET A 326 32.08 20.14 2.64
CA MET A 326 30.98 21.09 2.47
C MET A 326 30.14 20.79 1.23
N SER A 327 30.80 20.45 0.11
CA SER A 327 30.11 20.03 -1.14
C SER A 327 29.34 18.75 -0.96
N LYS A 328 29.86 17.79 -0.21
CA LYS A 328 29.20 16.55 0.13
C LYS A 328 27.94 16.79 0.96
N ASP A 329 28.05 17.62 2.01
CA ASP A 329 26.91 17.92 2.89
C ASP A 329 25.82 18.70 2.15
N ALA A 330 26.19 19.64 1.28
CA ALA A 330 25.27 20.38 0.44
C ALA A 330 24.54 19.46 -0.55
N ALA A 331 25.28 18.59 -1.27
CA ALA A 331 24.71 17.64 -2.21
C ALA A 331 23.77 16.65 -1.53
N PHE A 332 24.15 16.18 -0.35
CA PHE A 332 23.36 15.26 0.45
C PHE A 332 22.06 15.92 0.93
N SER A 333 22.14 17.16 1.38
CA SER A 333 20.97 17.93 1.82
C SER A 333 19.98 18.17 0.68
N GLU A 334 20.51 18.58 -0.50
CA GLU A 334 19.68 18.84 -1.68
C GLU A 334 18.99 17.59 -2.21
N LEU A 335 19.73 16.48 -2.41
CA LEU A 335 19.14 15.22 -2.84
C LEU A 335 18.08 14.71 -1.86
N THR A 336 18.33 14.84 -0.56
CA THR A 336 17.37 14.41 0.46
C THR A 336 16.11 15.27 0.44
N ALA A 337 16.25 16.59 0.27
CA ALA A 337 15.13 17.51 0.17
C ALA A 337 14.27 17.23 -1.09
N GLU A 338 14.92 17.00 -2.23
CA GLU A 338 14.24 16.66 -3.49
C GLU A 338 13.49 15.34 -3.38
N ILE A 339 14.09 14.28 -2.82
CA ILE A 339 13.47 12.98 -2.61
C ILE A 339 12.23 13.10 -1.71
N ASN A 340 12.34 13.84 -0.60
CA ASN A 340 11.23 14.06 0.30
C ASN A 340 10.07 14.81 -0.39
N SER A 341 10.39 15.90 -1.09
CA SER A 341 9.37 16.68 -1.80
C SER A 341 8.68 15.88 -2.90
N ARG A 342 9.43 15.10 -3.70
CA ARG A 342 8.85 14.20 -4.71
C ARG A 342 7.96 13.11 -4.11
N GLY A 343 8.39 12.52 -2.99
CA GLY A 343 7.57 11.54 -2.27
C GLY A 343 6.25 12.16 -1.82
N PHE A 344 6.29 13.36 -1.24
CA PHE A 344 5.08 14.07 -0.81
C PHE A 344 4.18 14.49 -1.98
N ALA A 345 4.78 14.98 -3.07
CA ALA A 345 4.04 15.30 -4.29
C ALA A 345 3.30 14.11 -4.88
N LYS A 346 3.95 12.93 -4.94
CA LYS A 346 3.33 11.69 -5.43
C LYS A 346 2.16 11.23 -4.55
N MET A 347 2.26 11.40 -3.23
CA MET A 347 1.15 11.14 -2.31
C MET A 347 -0.01 12.13 -2.54
N ALA A 348 0.33 13.40 -2.75
CA ALA A 348 -0.65 14.45 -3.02
C ALA A 348 -1.35 14.29 -4.38
N GLU A 349 -0.64 13.79 -5.40
CA GLU A 349 -1.20 13.50 -6.71
C GLU A 349 -2.24 12.38 -6.65
N ALA A 350 -1.95 11.32 -5.90
CA ALA A 350 -2.87 10.19 -5.71
C ALA A 350 -4.07 10.52 -4.81
N ALA A 351 -4.01 11.63 -4.07
CA ALA A 351 -5.05 11.99 -3.10
C ALA A 351 -6.35 12.40 -3.77
N THR A 352 -7.47 11.84 -3.32
CA THR A 352 -8.81 12.24 -3.74
C THR A 352 -9.15 13.61 -3.15
N TYR A 353 -9.45 14.56 -4.03
CA TYR A 353 -9.92 15.87 -3.61
C TYR A 353 -11.40 15.84 -3.29
N ASN A 354 -11.77 16.34 -2.10
CA ASN A 354 -13.16 16.47 -1.71
C ASN A 354 -13.43 17.89 -1.21
N PRO A 355 -14.25 18.70 -1.91
CA PRO A 355 -14.53 20.07 -1.57
C PRO A 355 -15.27 20.23 -0.21
N ASN A 356 -15.93 19.17 0.29
CA ASN A 356 -16.60 19.20 1.60
C ASN A 356 -15.60 19.33 2.77
N PHE A 357 -14.35 19.01 2.56
CA PHE A 357 -13.29 19.13 3.56
C PHE A 357 -12.52 20.46 3.45
N ASN A 358 -12.92 21.33 2.54
CA ASN A 358 -12.37 22.67 2.49
C ASN A 358 -12.79 23.48 3.71
N TRP A 359 -11.89 24.34 4.14
CA TRP A 359 -12.15 25.31 5.20
C TRP A 359 -11.87 26.72 4.67
N ASP A 360 -12.76 27.68 4.96
CA ASP A 360 -12.62 29.07 4.52
C ASP A 360 -11.97 29.91 5.64
N ALA A 361 -10.81 30.48 5.36
CA ALA A 361 -10.09 31.34 6.28
C ALA A 361 -10.57 32.81 6.25
N SER A 362 -11.37 33.22 5.28
CA SER A 362 -11.82 34.62 5.08
C SER A 362 -12.46 35.21 6.33
N PRO A 363 -13.32 34.52 7.13
CA PRO A 363 -13.92 35.08 8.31
C PRO A 363 -12.89 35.43 9.40
N VAL A 364 -11.80 34.69 9.50
CA VAL A 364 -10.70 35.00 10.45
C VAL A 364 -9.94 36.24 10.00
N LEU A 365 -9.64 36.32 8.71
CA LEU A 365 -8.88 37.45 8.15
C LEU A 365 -9.65 38.77 8.17
N THR A 366 -10.96 38.74 8.03
CA THR A 366 -11.82 39.91 8.09
C THR A 366 -12.21 40.32 9.51
N GLY A 367 -11.82 39.52 10.52
CA GLY A 367 -12.19 39.76 11.91
C GLY A 367 -13.68 39.54 12.22
N ALA A 368 -14.38 38.82 11.33
CA ALA A 368 -15.82 38.54 11.49
C ALA A 368 -16.11 37.51 12.59
N VAL A 369 -15.12 36.73 13.00
CA VAL A 369 -15.24 35.62 13.98
C VAL A 369 -14.08 35.66 14.99
N VAL A 370 -14.27 35.01 16.13
CA VAL A 370 -13.20 34.80 17.11
C VAL A 370 -12.24 33.75 16.54
N PRO A 371 -10.95 34.09 16.33
CA PRO A 371 -10.03 33.19 15.64
C PRO A 371 -9.86 31.81 16.29
N SER A 372 -9.78 31.77 17.64
CA SER A 372 -9.60 30.54 18.40
C SER A 372 -10.71 29.51 18.16
N ASP A 373 -11.94 29.95 18.15
CA ASP A 373 -13.12 29.10 18.03
C ASP A 373 -13.31 28.66 16.57
N TYR A 374 -13.06 29.56 15.64
CA TYR A 374 -13.19 29.27 14.22
C TYR A 374 -12.09 28.32 13.71
N LEU A 375 -10.87 28.39 14.25
CA LEU A 375 -9.80 27.45 13.96
C LEU A 375 -10.14 26.02 14.43
N GLN A 376 -10.96 25.84 15.46
CA GLN A 376 -11.45 24.51 15.84
C GLN A 376 -12.37 23.90 14.78
N MET A 377 -13.03 24.71 13.96
CA MET A 377 -13.80 24.23 12.80
C MET A 377 -12.88 23.61 11.75
N PHE A 378 -11.65 24.12 11.57
CA PHE A 378 -10.68 23.49 10.68
C PHE A 378 -10.26 22.10 11.19
N LYS A 379 -10.01 21.98 12.51
CA LYS A 379 -9.74 20.68 13.14
C LYS A 379 -10.89 19.69 12.90
N LEU A 380 -12.15 20.15 13.06
CA LEU A 380 -13.32 19.32 12.78
C LEU A 380 -13.36 18.83 11.32
N LYS A 381 -12.95 19.66 10.35
CA LYS A 381 -12.84 19.26 8.95
C LYS A 381 -11.79 18.16 8.74
N LEU A 382 -10.65 18.25 9.43
CA LEU A 382 -9.62 17.19 9.39
C LEU A 382 -10.15 15.88 10.00
N ASP A 383 -10.87 15.94 11.10
CA ASP A 383 -11.46 14.76 11.75
C ASP A 383 -12.55 14.13 10.87
N GLN A 384 -13.36 14.94 10.17
CA GLN A 384 -14.34 14.45 9.18
C GLN A 384 -13.66 13.75 8.00
N ALA A 385 -12.54 14.30 7.52
CA ALA A 385 -11.74 13.65 6.46
C ALA A 385 -11.15 12.31 6.96
N ALA A 386 -10.66 12.27 8.20
CA ALA A 386 -10.18 11.03 8.80
C ALA A 386 -11.29 9.98 8.94
N ALA A 387 -12.47 10.38 9.35
CA ALA A 387 -13.64 9.51 9.46
C ALA A 387 -14.06 8.98 8.07
N SER A 388 -13.99 9.79 7.02
CA SER A 388 -14.31 9.37 5.67
C SER A 388 -13.35 8.29 5.14
N ILE A 389 -12.04 8.43 5.40
CA ILE A 389 -11.04 7.41 5.07
C ILE A 389 -11.34 6.09 5.80
N TYR A 390 -11.63 6.16 7.09
CA TYR A 390 -11.97 4.96 7.87
C TYR A 390 -13.27 4.32 7.39
N GLN A 391 -14.29 5.11 7.06
CA GLN A 391 -15.54 4.62 6.52
C GLN A 391 -15.35 3.93 5.17
N ALA A 392 -14.52 4.51 4.30
CA ALA A 392 -14.23 3.97 2.98
C ALA A 392 -13.43 2.65 3.06
N THR A 393 -12.38 2.61 3.89
CA THR A 393 -11.46 1.48 3.94
C THR A 393 -11.82 0.43 4.99
N ARG A 394 -12.45 0.85 6.10
CA ARG A 394 -12.73 0.03 7.30
C ARG A 394 -11.51 -0.66 7.90
N LEU A 395 -10.31 -0.24 7.52
CA LEU A 395 -9.05 -0.86 7.89
C LEU A 395 -8.08 0.10 8.54
N SER A 396 -8.02 1.34 8.06
CA SER A 396 -6.95 2.27 8.38
C SER A 396 -7.51 3.61 8.84
N GLN A 397 -6.99 4.10 9.95
CA GLN A 397 -7.17 5.50 10.34
C GLN A 397 -5.94 6.28 9.90
N PRO A 398 -6.10 7.48 9.33
CA PRO A 398 -4.99 8.32 8.95
C PRO A 398 -4.23 8.80 10.18
N ASN A 399 -2.93 8.90 10.06
CA ASN A 399 -2.03 9.33 11.13
C ASN A 399 -0.92 10.26 10.64
N ARG A 400 -0.93 10.60 9.35
CA ARG A 400 0.04 11.51 8.72
C ARG A 400 -0.69 12.61 7.98
N LEU A 401 -0.16 13.83 8.11
CA LEU A 401 -0.69 15.02 7.46
C LEU A 401 0.45 15.78 6.78
N ILE A 402 0.39 15.89 5.46
CA ILE A 402 1.31 16.67 4.64
C ILE A 402 0.64 18.00 4.35
N VAL A 403 1.30 19.11 4.61
CA VAL A 403 0.70 20.44 4.50
C VAL A 403 1.61 21.42 3.78
N GLY A 404 1.01 22.37 3.11
CA GLY A 404 1.69 23.56 2.60
C GLY A 404 1.96 24.58 3.72
N THR A 405 2.73 25.60 3.39
CA THR A 405 3.21 26.61 4.35
C THR A 405 2.10 27.40 5.04
N ASN A 406 1.04 27.81 4.30
CA ASN A 406 -0.09 28.55 4.86
C ASN A 406 -0.90 27.67 5.82
N VAL A 407 -1.18 26.43 5.41
CA VAL A 407 -1.88 25.45 6.26
C VAL A 407 -1.12 25.23 7.57
N ASN A 408 0.20 25.08 7.51
CA ASN A 408 1.04 24.93 8.69
C ASN A 408 0.94 26.12 9.64
N SER A 409 0.84 27.33 9.11
CA SER A 409 0.67 28.55 9.93
C SER A 409 -0.64 28.56 10.70
N TYR A 410 -1.73 28.09 10.10
CA TYR A 410 -3.03 27.96 10.78
C TYR A 410 -3.03 26.82 11.80
N LEU A 411 -2.39 25.67 11.48
CA LEU A 411 -2.31 24.53 12.39
C LEU A 411 -1.59 24.88 13.68
N LYS A 412 -0.53 25.69 13.63
CA LYS A 412 0.22 26.14 14.80
C LYS A 412 -0.63 26.96 15.78
N GLN A 413 -1.73 27.54 15.32
CA GLN A 413 -2.65 28.34 16.14
C GLN A 413 -3.77 27.50 16.78
N ILE A 414 -3.94 26.24 16.36
CA ILE A 414 -4.95 25.33 16.91
C ILE A 414 -4.51 24.83 18.28
N ASN A 415 -5.43 24.85 19.23
CA ASN A 415 -5.20 24.30 20.56
C ASN A 415 -4.93 22.80 20.47
N GLY A 416 -3.82 22.36 21.07
CA GLY A 416 -3.36 20.97 21.04
C GLY A 416 -2.27 20.68 20.01
N PHE A 417 -1.88 21.66 19.19
CA PHE A 417 -0.73 21.50 18.31
C PHE A 417 0.57 21.55 19.13
N GLN A 418 1.38 20.50 18.97
CA GLN A 418 2.71 20.39 19.57
C GLN A 418 3.75 20.60 18.46
N ALA A 419 4.39 21.78 18.44
CA ALA A 419 5.42 22.08 17.47
C ALA A 419 6.69 21.27 17.75
N ASP A 420 7.29 20.72 16.69
CA ASP A 420 8.62 20.13 16.76
C ASP A 420 9.67 21.22 16.67
N SER A 421 10.74 21.11 17.47
CA SER A 421 11.79 22.14 17.56
C SER A 421 12.89 22.03 16.50
N THR A 422 12.85 21.03 15.63
CA THR A 422 13.87 20.80 14.61
C THR A 422 13.72 21.79 13.46
N THR A 423 14.55 22.84 13.45
CA THR A 423 14.54 23.91 12.45
C THR A 423 15.65 23.83 11.40
N ASP A 424 16.55 22.86 11.49
CA ASP A 424 17.78 22.82 10.68
C ASP A 424 17.62 22.05 9.34
N ASN A 425 16.40 21.81 8.88
CA ASN A 425 16.19 21.09 7.63
C ASN A 425 16.02 22.03 6.44
N VAL A 426 16.77 21.77 5.38
CA VAL A 426 16.55 22.35 4.06
C VAL A 426 15.41 21.58 3.39
N GLY A 427 14.40 22.29 2.87
CA GLY A 427 13.24 21.69 2.21
C GLY A 427 12.15 21.21 3.17
N PRO A 428 11.51 20.05 2.91
CA PRO A 428 10.46 19.51 3.76
C PRO A 428 10.92 19.22 5.19
N PHE A 429 10.06 19.51 6.17
CA PHE A 429 10.37 19.28 7.58
C PHE A 429 9.15 18.78 8.37
N LYS A 430 9.41 18.13 9.50
CA LYS A 430 8.38 17.73 10.45
C LYS A 430 7.97 18.97 11.26
N ALA A 431 6.72 19.42 11.07
CA ALA A 431 6.22 20.64 11.72
C ALA A 431 5.80 20.41 13.17
N GLY A 432 5.33 19.19 13.48
CA GLY A 432 4.89 18.85 14.82
C GLY A 432 3.84 17.74 14.83
N LYS A 433 2.99 17.77 15.85
CA LYS A 433 1.92 16.81 16.05
C LYS A 433 0.62 17.51 16.44
N LEU A 434 -0.49 17.12 15.81
CA LEU A 434 -1.84 17.53 16.17
C LEU A 434 -2.66 16.28 16.51
N ASP A 435 -2.93 16.07 17.78
CA ASP A 435 -3.59 14.86 18.31
C ASP A 435 -2.95 13.57 17.78
N GLN A 436 -3.65 12.82 16.90
CA GLN A 436 -3.15 11.59 16.30
C GLN A 436 -2.30 11.82 15.05
N PHE A 437 -2.31 13.05 14.47
CA PHE A 437 -1.65 13.33 13.20
C PHE A 437 -0.22 13.84 13.43
N GLU A 438 0.77 13.24 12.82
CA GLU A 438 2.08 13.84 12.65
C GLU A 438 2.07 14.71 11.39
N VAL A 439 2.49 15.96 11.55
CA VAL A 439 2.39 16.99 10.52
C VAL A 439 3.75 17.23 9.88
N TYR A 440 3.77 17.16 8.56
CA TYR A 440 4.94 17.40 7.71
C TYR A 440 4.65 18.57 6.79
N CYS A 441 5.51 19.57 6.80
CA CYS A 441 5.39 20.75 5.95
C CYS A 441 6.37 20.66 4.78
N ASP A 442 5.86 20.86 3.57
CA ASP A 442 6.68 20.95 2.37
C ASP A 442 6.55 22.36 1.78
N PRO A 443 7.64 23.16 1.72
CA PRO A 443 7.60 24.49 1.13
C PRO A 443 7.37 24.48 -0.38
N ASN A 444 7.70 23.38 -1.07
CA ASN A 444 7.49 23.20 -2.51
C ASN A 444 6.07 22.77 -2.87
N TYR A 445 5.26 22.40 -1.88
CA TYR A 445 3.88 22.00 -2.07
C TYR A 445 2.97 23.24 -2.08
N ASN A 446 1.79 23.10 -2.74
CA ASN A 446 0.81 24.19 -2.78
C ASN A 446 0.50 24.69 -1.34
N PRO A 447 0.74 25.98 -1.05
CA PRO A 447 0.72 26.51 0.31
C PRO A 447 -0.63 26.32 1.04
N ASP A 448 -1.73 26.28 0.30
CA ASP A 448 -3.10 26.24 0.85
C ASP A 448 -3.69 24.83 0.90
N THR A 449 -2.93 23.82 0.53
CA THR A 449 -3.43 22.45 0.41
C THR A 449 -2.85 21.57 1.51
N TRP A 450 -3.67 20.62 1.97
CA TRP A 450 -3.26 19.57 2.88
C TRP A 450 -3.63 18.20 2.32
N VAL A 451 -2.86 17.19 2.69
CA VAL A 451 -3.05 15.78 2.31
C VAL A 451 -2.96 14.92 3.55
N MET A 452 -3.93 14.07 3.73
CA MET A 452 -4.01 13.12 4.83
C MET A 452 -3.77 11.71 4.31
N CYS A 453 -2.91 10.94 4.99
CA CYS A 453 -2.57 9.58 4.60
C CYS A 453 -2.35 8.67 5.81
N CYS A 454 -2.29 7.37 5.54
CA CYS A 454 -2.11 6.33 6.55
C CYS A 454 -0.72 5.73 6.45
N LYS A 455 -0.01 5.68 7.56
CA LYS A 455 1.19 4.86 7.72
C LYS A 455 0.97 3.77 8.74
N SER A 456 1.39 2.56 8.44
CA SER A 456 1.37 1.42 9.35
C SER A 456 2.58 0.52 9.09
N ASN A 457 2.92 -0.31 10.07
CA ASN A 457 3.93 -1.37 9.92
C ASN A 457 3.42 -2.53 9.05
N ASP A 458 2.09 -2.64 8.91
CA ASP A 458 1.48 -3.57 7.98
C ASP A 458 1.36 -2.89 6.61
N ILE A 459 2.03 -3.44 5.60
CA ILE A 459 1.98 -2.99 4.20
C ILE A 459 0.54 -2.82 3.72
N ARG A 460 -0.38 -3.66 4.22
CA ARG A 460 -1.80 -3.63 3.87
C ARG A 460 -2.56 -2.42 4.36
N ARG A 461 -2.01 -1.69 5.33
CA ARG A 461 -2.64 -0.50 5.95
C ARG A 461 -1.95 0.81 5.58
N CYS A 462 -0.91 0.74 4.76
CA CYS A 462 -0.21 1.92 4.29
C CYS A 462 -0.89 2.51 3.05
N SER A 463 -0.88 3.83 2.94
CA SER A 463 -1.31 4.54 1.73
C SER A 463 -0.38 4.29 0.56
N GLY A 464 0.92 4.24 0.83
CA GLY A 464 1.96 3.99 -0.17
C GLY A 464 3.15 3.25 0.41
N LEU A 465 3.96 2.70 -0.49
CA LEU A 465 5.21 2.00 -0.18
C LEU A 465 6.38 2.78 -0.74
N TRP A 466 7.43 2.89 0.05
CA TRP A 466 8.73 3.42 -0.32
C TRP A 466 9.76 2.30 -0.35
N GLY A 467 10.39 2.11 -1.49
CA GLY A 467 11.46 1.13 -1.70
C GLY A 467 12.79 1.82 -1.90
N GLU A 468 13.79 1.48 -1.11
CA GLU A 468 15.16 1.91 -1.30
C GLU A 468 15.96 0.76 -1.86
N TYR A 469 16.50 0.94 -3.08
CA TYR A 469 17.35 -0.04 -3.73
C TYR A 469 18.82 0.26 -3.48
N MET A 470 19.24 1.49 -3.71
CA MET A 470 20.60 1.98 -3.50
C MET A 470 20.55 3.26 -2.67
N PRO A 471 21.14 3.28 -1.47
CA PRO A 471 21.25 4.51 -0.68
C PRO A 471 22.18 5.50 -1.40
N ILE A 472 22.25 6.73 -0.92
CA ILE A 472 23.15 7.73 -1.51
C ILE A 472 24.59 7.20 -1.47
N VAL A 473 25.18 7.14 -2.64
CA VAL A 473 26.61 6.80 -2.85
C VAL A 473 27.30 7.96 -3.55
N ASN A 474 28.57 8.20 -3.24
CA ASN A 474 29.40 9.15 -3.97
C ASN A 474 30.46 8.43 -4.81
N THR A 475 30.86 9.02 -5.92
CA THR A 475 32.03 8.60 -6.67
C THR A 475 33.30 9.16 -6.03
N ASP A 476 34.46 8.65 -6.41
CA ASP A 476 35.73 9.31 -6.11
C ASP A 476 35.80 10.69 -6.78
N ALA A 477 36.50 11.62 -6.15
CA ALA A 477 36.75 12.92 -6.72
C ALA A 477 37.69 12.77 -7.93
N ILE A 478 37.26 13.26 -9.08
CA ILE A 478 37.99 13.17 -10.34
C ILE A 478 38.51 14.55 -10.70
N GLY A 479 39.85 14.68 -10.86
CA GLY A 479 40.47 15.89 -11.38
C GLY A 479 40.20 16.05 -12.87
N LEU A 480 39.70 17.22 -13.27
CA LEU A 480 39.47 17.58 -14.66
C LEU A 480 40.63 18.42 -15.21
N ALA A 481 40.75 18.44 -16.54
CA ALA A 481 41.84 19.14 -17.24
C ALA A 481 41.88 20.67 -17.00
N ASN A 482 40.80 21.27 -16.50
CA ASN A 482 40.67 22.70 -16.21
C ASN A 482 40.99 23.06 -14.74
N ASN A 483 41.78 22.26 -14.03
CA ASN A 483 42.04 22.43 -12.60
C ASN A 483 40.81 22.47 -11.69
N SER A 484 39.75 21.82 -12.11
CA SER A 484 38.56 21.55 -11.28
C SER A 484 38.52 20.10 -10.86
N VAL A 485 37.78 19.85 -9.78
CA VAL A 485 37.50 18.53 -9.25
C VAL A 485 36.01 18.30 -9.33
N GLN A 486 35.60 17.12 -9.78
CA GLN A 486 34.20 16.69 -9.85
C GLN A 486 33.97 15.49 -8.95
N GLN A 487 32.86 15.50 -8.25
CA GLN A 487 32.39 14.37 -7.48
C GLN A 487 30.88 14.14 -7.75
N GLY A 488 30.50 12.91 -8.07
CA GLY A 488 29.11 12.53 -8.32
C GLY A 488 28.47 11.89 -7.09
N TYR A 489 27.18 12.12 -6.93
CA TYR A 489 26.33 11.52 -5.90
C TYR A 489 25.13 10.86 -6.59
N ALA A 490 24.78 9.66 -6.20
CA ALA A 490 23.67 8.94 -6.79
C ALA A 490 22.90 8.13 -5.75
N THR A 491 21.59 7.99 -5.96
CA THR A 491 20.72 7.12 -5.17
C THR A 491 19.65 6.49 -6.06
N MET A 492 19.10 5.36 -5.68
CA MET A 492 18.01 4.72 -6.39
C MET A 492 16.89 4.32 -5.42
N ASN A 493 15.70 4.87 -5.62
CA ASN A 493 14.55 4.59 -4.81
C ASN A 493 13.29 4.42 -5.66
N ALA A 494 12.27 3.80 -5.09
CA ALA A 494 10.98 3.55 -5.70
C ALA A 494 9.86 4.01 -4.78
N SER A 495 8.79 4.54 -5.33
CA SER A 495 7.56 4.80 -4.59
C SER A 495 6.36 4.29 -5.37
N SER A 496 5.41 3.70 -4.66
CA SER A 496 4.14 3.25 -5.22
C SER A 496 3.02 3.56 -4.26
N ILE A 497 1.91 4.07 -4.79
CA ILE A 497 0.68 4.22 -4.02
C ILE A 497 -0.06 2.89 -4.05
N VAL A 498 -0.38 2.39 -2.88
CA VAL A 498 -0.99 1.07 -2.69
C VAL A 498 -2.50 1.18 -2.72
N ASN A 499 -3.04 2.12 -1.93
CA ASN A 499 -4.49 2.31 -1.83
C ASN A 499 -4.84 3.81 -1.89
N PRO A 500 -5.28 4.32 -3.05
CA PRO A 500 -5.69 5.72 -3.19
C PRO A 500 -6.84 6.13 -2.27
N ALA A 501 -7.72 5.20 -1.86
CA ALA A 501 -8.84 5.48 -0.96
C ALA A 501 -8.41 5.85 0.46
N THR A 502 -7.15 5.59 0.83
CA THR A 502 -6.57 5.99 2.13
C THR A 502 -5.97 7.39 2.11
N VAL A 503 -6.01 8.07 0.96
CA VAL A 503 -5.41 9.39 0.78
C VAL A 503 -6.47 10.40 0.36
N VAL A 504 -6.65 11.43 1.17
CA VAL A 504 -7.61 12.51 0.93
C VAL A 504 -6.90 13.85 1.01
N LYS A 505 -7.31 14.78 0.16
CA LYS A 505 -6.82 16.16 0.18
C LYS A 505 -7.95 17.17 0.26
N GLY A 506 -7.66 18.27 0.91
CA GLY A 506 -8.52 19.44 0.99
C GLY A 506 -7.71 20.73 0.86
N LYS A 507 -8.40 21.85 0.85
CA LYS A 507 -7.79 23.18 0.72
C LYS A 507 -8.32 24.15 1.79
N ILE A 508 -7.48 25.13 2.11
CA ILE A 508 -7.91 26.34 2.79
C ILE A 508 -8.27 27.35 1.70
N LEU A 509 -9.48 27.90 1.81
CA LEU A 509 -9.98 28.93 0.90
C LEU A 509 -9.81 30.31 1.56
N GLY A 510 -9.83 31.38 0.71
CA GLY A 510 -9.76 32.76 1.22
C GLY A 510 -8.39 33.15 1.81
N VAL A 511 -7.33 32.46 1.46
CA VAL A 511 -5.95 32.82 1.81
C VAL A 511 -5.41 33.73 0.71
N PHE A 512 -4.57 34.69 1.03
CA PHE A 512 -4.04 35.79 0.20
C PHE A 512 -3.69 35.47 -1.22
#